data_4df474bc730eb3e9b6878c21f3ea79e4
#
_entry.id   4df474bc730eb3e9b6878c21f3ea79e4
#
_cell.length_a   1.000
_cell.length_b   1.000
_cell.length_c   1.000
_cell.angle_alpha   90.00
_cell.angle_beta   90.00
_cell.angle_gamma   90.00
#
_symmetry.space_group_name_H-M   'P 1'
#
loop_
_entity.id
_entity.type
_entity.pdbx_description
1 polymer ?
#
loop_
_entity_poly.entity_id
_entity_poly.type
_entity_poly.pdbx_seq_one_letter_code
_entity_poly.pdbx_strand_id
1 'polypeptide(L)'
;GDVYKRQSTFLKYMTDGMLLREAMNDPNLERYSTVILDEAHERTLATDILMGLLKDVAKRRPDLKIIVMSATLDALKFQKYFNNAPLLKVPGRTFPVEVFYTQEPEKDYVEAAIRTVLMIHQAEDPGDVLVFLTGEDEIEDACRKIRTEGEKLLEEEPDLCGPLKVVPLYSSLPPSQQQRIFDPAPEPSRPNGPPGRKVVVSTNIAETSLTIDGIVYVVDPGFSKQKVYNPRIRVESLLVSPISKASAQQRAGRAGRTRPGKCYRLYTERDWASELIEQSYPEILRSNLANTVLELKKLGIDNLVTFDYMDPPAPETVMRALELLNYLGAFDDHGNLTPLGEVMAEFPLDPQLAKMLIVSPEFKCSNEILSVAAMLSVPNVFVRPSQASQRQAADAARAEFAHPDGDHLTLLNVYHAYKTYCQDMKTGSDWCWENYLSHRALIQADNVRQQLQRTMERFDLSLVSLPFEDKRYYSNIRQAIACGFFMQVAHKSAGGGGRGAYTTIKDNQIVTPHPSTTLDHMPEFVVYHEFVLTSRNFIRTVTEVRPEWLLEFAPAYYDPRTFEGELKRIFTALQNKGKRKS
;
A
#
# COMPACT_ATOMS: atom_id res chain seq x y z
N GLY A 1 20.13 5.19 1.28
CA GLY A 1 20.54 4.46 0.09
C GLY A 1 21.92 4.79 -0.43
N ASP A 2 22.63 5.81 0.09
CA ASP A 2 23.89 6.27 -0.51
C ASP A 2 25.17 5.54 -0.02
N VAL A 3 25.04 4.58 0.87
CA VAL A 3 26.21 3.87 1.45
C VAL A 3 26.97 3.02 0.43
N TYR A 4 26.38 2.70 -0.70
CA TYR A 4 26.95 1.77 -1.70
C TYR A 4 27.31 2.39 -3.05
N LYS A 5 27.18 3.71 -3.22
CA LYS A 5 27.65 4.39 -4.44
C LYS A 5 29.15 4.67 -4.34
N ARG A 6 29.96 3.79 -4.89
CA ARG A 6 31.39 4.02 -5.11
C ARG A 6 31.62 4.51 -6.55
N GLN A 7 32.66 5.29 -6.79
CA GLN A 7 33.06 5.73 -8.15
C GLN A 7 33.31 4.55 -9.11
N SER A 8 33.54 3.36 -8.57
CA SER A 8 33.76 2.11 -9.31
C SER A 8 32.50 1.26 -9.53
N THR A 9 31.31 1.76 -9.17
CA THR A 9 30.06 1.01 -9.36
C THR A 9 29.69 0.99 -10.83
N PHE A 10 29.69 -0.18 -11.46
CA PHE A 10 29.32 -0.38 -12.87
C PHE A 10 27.93 -1.00 -13.03
N LEU A 11 27.39 -1.65 -11.99
CA LEU A 11 26.04 -2.21 -11.97
C LEU A 11 25.31 -1.75 -10.71
N LYS A 12 24.14 -1.14 -10.89
CA LYS A 12 23.33 -0.60 -9.82
C LYS A 12 21.92 -1.21 -9.87
N TYR A 13 21.51 -1.85 -8.79
CA TYR A 13 20.14 -2.31 -8.59
C TYR A 13 19.34 -1.27 -7.84
N MET A 14 18.14 -0.97 -8.33
CA MET A 14 17.22 -0.03 -7.70
C MET A 14 15.78 -0.35 -8.06
N THR A 15 14.82 0.20 -7.31
CA THR A 15 13.41 0.13 -7.67
C THR A 15 13.08 1.13 -8.78
N ASP A 16 12.00 0.86 -9.52
CA ASP A 16 11.51 1.73 -10.61
C ASP A 16 11.25 3.15 -10.11
N GLY A 17 10.62 3.30 -8.95
CA GLY A 17 10.39 4.60 -8.33
C GLY A 17 11.67 5.37 -7.98
N MET A 18 12.76 4.67 -7.64
CA MET A 18 14.06 5.34 -7.41
C MET A 18 14.65 5.87 -8.72
N LEU A 19 14.56 5.11 -9.82
CA LEU A 19 15.04 5.57 -11.12
C LEU A 19 14.21 6.77 -11.62
N LEU A 20 12.90 6.73 -11.42
CA LEU A 20 12.01 7.85 -11.75
C LEU A 20 12.41 9.13 -11.00
N ARG A 21 12.73 9.02 -9.69
CA ARG A 21 13.23 10.16 -8.90
C ARG A 21 14.62 10.64 -9.35
N GLU A 22 15.50 9.75 -9.76
CA GLU A 22 16.80 10.17 -10.35
C GLU A 22 16.60 10.95 -11.65
N ALA A 23 15.64 10.52 -12.48
CA ALA A 23 15.31 11.22 -13.74
C ALA A 23 14.78 12.65 -13.52
N MET A 24 14.19 12.97 -12.36
CA MET A 24 13.79 14.35 -12.04
C MET A 24 14.99 15.31 -11.94
N ASN A 25 16.15 14.80 -11.52
CA ASN A 25 17.37 15.60 -11.39
C ASN A 25 18.35 15.40 -12.55
N ASP A 26 18.19 14.31 -13.31
CA ASP A 26 18.98 13.96 -14.50
C ASP A 26 18.03 13.44 -15.59
N PRO A 27 17.32 14.35 -16.32
CA PRO A 27 16.30 13.97 -17.30
C PRO A 27 16.84 13.15 -18.48
N ASN A 28 18.13 13.17 -18.74
CA ASN A 28 18.77 12.40 -19.79
C ASN A 28 19.41 11.11 -19.27
N LEU A 29 19.39 10.87 -17.95
CA LEU A 29 20.02 9.70 -17.33
C LEU A 29 21.49 9.53 -17.76
N GLU A 30 22.27 10.60 -17.74
CA GLU A 30 23.63 10.68 -18.29
C GLU A 30 24.60 9.70 -17.63
N ARG A 31 24.33 9.30 -16.40
CA ARG A 31 25.14 8.34 -15.63
C ARG A 31 25.02 6.90 -16.11
N TYR A 32 24.04 6.59 -16.96
CA TYR A 32 23.75 5.23 -17.41
C TYR A 32 24.01 5.08 -18.89
N SER A 33 24.66 3.98 -19.27
CA SER A 33 24.78 3.54 -20.66
C SER A 33 23.71 2.50 -21.03
N THR A 34 23.19 1.80 -20.03
CA THR A 34 22.17 0.77 -20.20
C THR A 34 21.19 0.82 -19.03
N VAL A 35 19.90 0.77 -19.32
CA VAL A 35 18.82 0.63 -18.35
C VAL A 35 18.10 -0.68 -18.61
N ILE A 36 17.94 -1.48 -17.57
CA ILE A 36 17.22 -2.76 -17.62
C ILE A 36 15.96 -2.63 -16.76
N LEU A 37 14.79 -2.77 -17.38
CA LEU A 37 13.50 -2.89 -16.69
C LEU A 37 13.17 -4.36 -16.55
N ASP A 38 13.21 -4.86 -15.32
CA ASP A 38 12.88 -6.24 -15.00
C ASP A 38 11.43 -6.39 -14.59
N GLU A 39 10.85 -7.58 -14.77
CA GLU A 39 9.46 -7.89 -14.42
C GLU A 39 8.43 -6.89 -14.99
N ALA A 40 8.66 -6.37 -16.19
CA ALA A 40 7.83 -5.33 -16.81
C ALA A 40 6.34 -5.73 -16.96
N HIS A 41 6.04 -7.03 -16.96
CA HIS A 41 4.67 -7.56 -17.01
C HIS A 41 3.86 -7.30 -15.74
N GLU A 42 4.48 -6.95 -14.61
CA GLU A 42 3.76 -6.53 -13.41
C GLU A 42 3.02 -5.21 -13.62
N ARG A 43 3.43 -4.42 -14.63
CA ARG A 43 2.79 -3.18 -15.04
C ARG A 43 2.50 -2.27 -13.85
N THR A 44 3.51 -2.10 -12.98
CA THR A 44 3.44 -1.10 -11.89
C THR A 44 3.37 0.30 -12.47
N LEU A 45 2.79 1.23 -11.73
CA LEU A 45 2.65 2.62 -12.14
C LEU A 45 4.00 3.25 -12.50
N ALA A 46 5.03 3.04 -11.67
CA ALA A 46 6.38 3.57 -11.91
C ALA A 46 7.02 2.95 -13.16
N THR A 47 6.85 1.64 -13.41
CA THR A 47 7.36 0.97 -14.61
C THR A 47 6.74 1.55 -15.87
N ASP A 48 5.41 1.75 -15.89
CA ASP A 48 4.71 2.30 -17.05
C ASP A 48 5.16 3.74 -17.38
N ILE A 49 5.35 4.57 -16.37
CA ILE A 49 5.89 5.92 -16.55
C ILE A 49 7.34 5.89 -17.04
N LEU A 50 8.18 5.02 -16.46
CA LEU A 50 9.57 4.86 -16.90
C LEU A 50 9.67 4.42 -18.36
N MET A 51 8.81 3.51 -18.82
CA MET A 51 8.80 3.07 -20.20
C MET A 51 8.57 4.24 -21.16
N GLY A 52 7.59 5.11 -20.88
CA GLY A 52 7.34 6.31 -21.69
C GLY A 52 8.49 7.30 -21.64
N LEU A 53 9.03 7.55 -20.45
CA LEU A 53 10.18 8.43 -20.25
C LEU A 53 11.43 7.92 -20.98
N LEU A 54 11.77 6.64 -20.83
CA LEU A 54 12.94 6.03 -21.47
C LEU A 54 12.83 6.03 -23.00
N LYS A 55 11.63 5.82 -23.53
CA LYS A 55 11.37 5.93 -24.96
C LYS A 55 11.64 7.33 -25.49
N ASP A 56 11.33 8.36 -24.70
CA ASP A 56 11.62 9.74 -25.04
C ASP A 56 13.12 10.08 -24.86
N VAL A 57 13.75 9.61 -23.79
CA VAL A 57 15.20 9.77 -23.58
C VAL A 57 16.00 9.11 -24.69
N ALA A 58 15.59 7.93 -25.15
CA ALA A 58 16.25 7.22 -26.25
C ALA A 58 16.29 8.00 -27.58
N LYS A 59 15.30 8.88 -27.82
CA LYS A 59 15.32 9.79 -28.99
C LYS A 59 16.43 10.83 -28.89
N ARG A 60 16.74 11.30 -27.67
CA ARG A 60 17.78 12.30 -27.39
C ARG A 60 19.15 11.66 -27.17
N ARG A 61 19.19 10.40 -26.73
CA ARG A 61 20.40 9.61 -26.42
C ARG A 61 20.44 8.31 -27.21
N PRO A 62 20.89 8.32 -28.46
CA PRO A 62 21.00 7.11 -29.28
C PRO A 62 22.00 6.06 -28.73
N ASP A 63 22.90 6.50 -27.83
CA ASP A 63 23.89 5.65 -27.14
C ASP A 63 23.27 4.83 -25.99
N LEU A 64 22.13 5.29 -25.42
CA LEU A 64 21.46 4.62 -24.31
C LEU A 64 20.80 3.32 -24.78
N LYS A 65 21.14 2.21 -24.13
CA LYS A 65 20.49 0.92 -24.38
C LYS A 65 19.40 0.66 -23.35
N ILE A 66 18.23 0.26 -23.84
CA ILE A 66 17.08 -0.08 -23.02
C ILE A 66 16.77 -1.55 -23.22
N ILE A 67 16.71 -2.30 -22.13
CA ILE A 67 16.35 -3.72 -22.12
C ILE A 67 15.12 -3.88 -21.25
N VAL A 68 14.05 -4.42 -21.83
CA VAL A 68 12.80 -4.72 -21.09
C VAL A 68 12.67 -6.23 -20.97
N MET A 69 12.57 -6.71 -19.74
CA MET A 69 12.44 -8.13 -19.44
C MET A 69 11.04 -8.45 -18.92
N SER A 70 10.44 -9.51 -19.43
CA SER A 70 9.10 -9.94 -19.08
C SER A 70 8.97 -11.45 -19.11
N ALA A 71 8.22 -12.02 -18.18
CA ALA A 71 7.97 -13.46 -18.10
C ALA A 71 6.69 -13.90 -18.85
N THR A 72 5.90 -12.98 -19.41
CA THR A 72 4.61 -13.30 -20.02
C THR A 72 4.62 -13.25 -21.54
N LEU A 73 3.53 -13.82 -22.13
CA LEU A 73 3.29 -13.86 -23.58
C LEU A 73 3.01 -12.47 -24.20
N ASP A 74 2.87 -11.42 -23.41
CA ASP A 74 2.62 -10.05 -23.87
C ASP A 74 3.84 -9.35 -24.47
N ALA A 75 4.92 -10.09 -24.73
CA ALA A 75 6.13 -9.57 -25.35
C ALA A 75 5.86 -8.78 -26.64
N LEU A 76 4.84 -9.16 -27.41
CA LEU A 76 4.45 -8.47 -28.64
C LEU A 76 3.90 -7.07 -28.38
N LYS A 77 3.21 -6.85 -27.26
CA LYS A 77 2.73 -5.52 -26.86
C LYS A 77 3.88 -4.57 -26.55
N PHE A 78 4.85 -5.07 -25.76
CA PHE A 78 6.09 -4.33 -25.46
C PHE A 78 6.91 -4.05 -26.73
N GLN A 79 7.09 -5.06 -27.59
CA GLN A 79 7.79 -4.91 -28.85
C GLN A 79 7.18 -3.82 -29.72
N LYS A 80 5.86 -3.84 -29.89
CA LYS A 80 5.11 -2.85 -30.66
C LYS A 80 5.23 -1.45 -30.05
N TYR A 81 5.13 -1.35 -28.73
CA TYR A 81 5.27 -0.09 -28.02
C TYR A 81 6.66 0.53 -28.20
N PHE A 82 7.72 -0.26 -28.19
CA PHE A 82 9.10 0.16 -28.46
C PHE A 82 9.48 0.11 -29.96
N ASN A 83 8.57 0.52 -30.84
CA ASN A 83 8.81 0.66 -32.29
C ASN A 83 9.31 -0.62 -32.98
N ASN A 84 8.72 -1.77 -32.65
CA ASN A 84 9.12 -3.09 -33.13
C ASN A 84 10.59 -3.45 -32.76
N ALA A 85 11.01 -3.12 -31.54
CA ALA A 85 12.32 -3.49 -31.02
C ALA A 85 12.59 -5.00 -31.15
N PRO A 86 13.85 -5.43 -31.29
CA PRO A 86 14.19 -6.84 -31.37
C PRO A 86 13.68 -7.62 -30.15
N LEU A 87 13.03 -8.75 -30.40
CA LEU A 87 12.54 -9.66 -29.37
C LEU A 87 13.48 -10.85 -29.22
N LEU A 88 14.11 -10.95 -28.06
CA LEU A 88 14.96 -12.09 -27.72
C LEU A 88 14.20 -13.04 -26.79
N LYS A 89 14.03 -14.28 -27.22
CA LYS A 89 13.47 -15.34 -26.38
C LYS A 89 14.60 -16.10 -25.69
N VAL A 90 14.60 -16.09 -24.38
CA VAL A 90 15.54 -16.89 -23.56
C VAL A 90 14.80 -18.14 -23.12
N PRO A 91 15.13 -19.33 -23.64
CA PRO A 91 14.45 -20.54 -23.23
C PRO A 91 14.81 -20.90 -21.79
N GLY A 92 13.80 -21.03 -20.94
CA GLY A 92 13.93 -21.54 -19.59
C GLY A 92 13.61 -23.03 -19.53
N ARG A 93 14.17 -23.74 -18.56
CA ARG A 93 13.72 -25.11 -18.23
C ARG A 93 12.59 -24.99 -17.22
N THR A 94 11.40 -25.34 -17.65
CA THR A 94 10.26 -25.56 -16.75
C THR A 94 9.85 -27.03 -16.88
N PHE A 95 9.55 -27.65 -15.76
CA PHE A 95 8.95 -28.98 -15.75
C PHE A 95 7.44 -28.87 -15.96
N PRO A 96 6.79 -29.91 -16.50
CA PRO A 96 5.34 -29.91 -16.68
C PRO A 96 4.64 -29.82 -15.34
N VAL A 97 3.53 -29.06 -15.33
CA VAL A 97 2.64 -28.93 -14.18
C VAL A 97 1.27 -29.44 -14.60
N GLU A 98 0.79 -30.42 -13.89
CA GLU A 98 -0.56 -30.93 -14.06
C GLU A 98 -1.53 -30.04 -13.29
N VAL A 99 -2.60 -29.56 -13.97
CA VAL A 99 -3.57 -28.61 -13.39
C VAL A 99 -4.88 -29.32 -13.16
N PHE A 100 -5.37 -29.24 -11.93
CA PHE A 100 -6.67 -29.75 -11.50
C PHE A 100 -7.64 -28.64 -11.19
N TYR A 101 -8.91 -28.85 -11.46
CA TYR A 101 -10.01 -27.94 -11.18
C TYR A 101 -11.04 -28.60 -10.26
N THR A 102 -11.81 -27.81 -9.53
CA THR A 102 -12.96 -28.31 -8.80
C THR A 102 -14.13 -28.57 -9.76
N GLN A 103 -14.99 -29.51 -9.41
CA GLN A 103 -16.19 -29.80 -10.19
C GLN A 103 -17.26 -28.72 -10.01
N GLU A 104 -17.37 -28.16 -8.81
CA GLU A 104 -18.30 -27.11 -8.42
C GLU A 104 -17.55 -25.95 -7.76
N PRO A 105 -18.11 -24.71 -7.82
CA PRO A 105 -17.53 -23.56 -7.14
C PRO A 105 -17.47 -23.77 -5.61
N GLU A 106 -16.32 -23.47 -5.02
CA GLU A 106 -16.14 -23.52 -3.57
C GLU A 106 -16.79 -22.30 -2.89
N LYS A 107 -17.57 -22.55 -1.85
CA LYS A 107 -18.23 -21.49 -1.07
C LYS A 107 -17.27 -20.77 -0.14
N ASP A 108 -16.31 -21.51 0.42
CA ASP A 108 -15.27 -21.01 1.30
C ASP A 108 -13.92 -21.50 0.78
N TYR A 109 -13.24 -20.62 0.05
CA TYR A 109 -11.96 -20.96 -0.57
C TYR A 109 -10.84 -21.15 0.46
N VAL A 110 -10.93 -20.55 1.65
CA VAL A 110 -9.92 -20.73 2.72
C VAL A 110 -10.02 -22.14 3.30
N GLU A 111 -11.22 -22.58 3.64
CA GLU A 111 -11.46 -23.95 4.13
C GLU A 111 -11.14 -24.98 3.03
N ALA A 112 -11.48 -24.71 1.78
CA ALA A 112 -11.12 -25.57 0.65
C ALA A 112 -9.59 -25.69 0.48
N ALA A 113 -8.85 -24.58 0.64
CA ALA A 113 -7.40 -24.57 0.59
C ALA A 113 -6.79 -25.43 1.71
N ILE A 114 -7.29 -25.31 2.94
CA ILE A 114 -6.84 -26.09 4.08
C ILE A 114 -7.05 -27.59 3.83
N ARG A 115 -8.26 -27.98 3.41
CA ARG A 115 -8.59 -29.39 3.08
C ARG A 115 -7.68 -29.94 1.99
N THR A 116 -7.41 -29.14 0.94
CA THR A 116 -6.55 -29.54 -0.16
C THR A 116 -5.10 -29.75 0.29
N VAL A 117 -4.58 -28.89 1.17
CA VAL A 117 -3.24 -29.06 1.76
C VAL A 117 -3.15 -30.38 2.54
N LEU A 118 -4.13 -30.67 3.36
CA LEU A 118 -4.17 -31.91 4.16
C LEU A 118 -4.30 -33.15 3.26
N MET A 119 -5.13 -33.10 2.22
CA MET A 119 -5.23 -34.15 1.21
C MET A 119 -3.88 -34.38 0.50
N ILE A 120 -3.20 -33.31 0.08
CA ILE A 120 -1.85 -33.41 -0.53
C ILE A 120 -0.88 -34.07 0.47
N HIS A 121 -0.97 -33.72 1.74
CA HIS A 121 -0.09 -34.25 2.76
C HIS A 121 -0.27 -35.76 2.96
N GLN A 122 -1.51 -36.26 2.90
CA GLN A 122 -1.82 -37.67 3.06
C GLN A 122 -1.60 -38.51 1.80
N ALA A 123 -1.90 -37.96 0.61
CA ALA A 123 -2.05 -38.76 -0.60
C ALA A 123 -0.97 -38.55 -1.66
N GLU A 124 -0.25 -37.43 -1.62
CA GLU A 124 0.70 -37.06 -2.67
C GLU A 124 2.16 -37.38 -2.28
N ASP A 125 2.98 -37.60 -3.28
CA ASP A 125 4.42 -37.83 -3.14
C ASP A 125 5.14 -36.69 -2.38
N PRO A 126 6.33 -36.93 -1.83
CA PRO A 126 7.10 -35.91 -1.13
C PRO A 126 7.34 -34.65 -1.98
N GLY A 127 7.15 -33.50 -1.37
CA GLY A 127 7.34 -32.18 -1.98
C GLY A 127 6.58 -31.10 -1.22
N ASP A 128 7.09 -29.89 -1.28
CA ASP A 128 6.54 -28.75 -0.54
C ASP A 128 5.31 -28.17 -1.24
N VAL A 129 4.46 -27.48 -0.47
CA VAL A 129 3.20 -26.89 -0.92
C VAL A 129 3.28 -25.37 -0.83
N LEU A 130 2.82 -24.69 -1.86
CA LEU A 130 2.58 -23.24 -1.87
C LEU A 130 1.08 -22.98 -1.99
N VAL A 131 0.53 -22.25 -1.04
CA VAL A 131 -0.89 -21.87 -0.99
C VAL A 131 -1.01 -20.37 -1.18
N PHE A 132 -1.90 -19.93 -2.06
CA PHE A 132 -2.19 -18.52 -2.25
C PHE A 132 -3.47 -18.13 -1.50
N LEU A 133 -3.38 -17.07 -0.66
CA LEU A 133 -4.53 -16.45 0.01
C LEU A 133 -4.46 -14.94 -0.13
N THR A 134 -5.53 -14.23 0.28
CA THR A 134 -5.67 -12.82 -0.08
C THR A 134 -5.13 -11.84 0.97
N GLY A 135 -5.00 -12.26 2.23
CA GLY A 135 -4.61 -11.35 3.31
C GLY A 135 -4.03 -12.03 4.53
N GLU A 136 -3.44 -11.22 5.39
CA GLU A 136 -2.75 -11.62 6.62
C GLU A 136 -3.65 -12.45 7.55
N ASP A 137 -4.88 -11.98 7.79
CA ASP A 137 -5.82 -12.67 8.69
C ASP A 137 -6.16 -14.09 8.19
N GLU A 138 -6.42 -14.24 6.89
CA GLU A 138 -6.70 -15.53 6.27
C GLU A 138 -5.47 -16.46 6.33
N ILE A 139 -4.28 -15.91 6.07
CA ILE A 139 -3.01 -16.65 6.09
C ILE A 139 -2.72 -17.16 7.49
N GLU A 140 -2.83 -16.33 8.51
CA GLU A 140 -2.56 -16.74 9.90
C GLU A 140 -3.58 -17.75 10.40
N ASP A 141 -4.87 -17.59 10.07
CA ASP A 141 -5.91 -18.56 10.41
C ASP A 141 -5.67 -19.92 9.73
N ALA A 142 -5.39 -19.90 8.43
CA ALA A 142 -5.07 -21.10 7.67
C ALA A 142 -3.81 -21.79 8.20
N CYS A 143 -2.74 -21.04 8.48
CA CYS A 143 -1.52 -21.59 9.06
C CYS A 143 -1.77 -22.27 10.40
N ARG A 144 -2.57 -21.66 11.26
CA ARG A 144 -2.94 -22.23 12.56
C ARG A 144 -3.72 -23.53 12.40
N LYS A 145 -4.75 -23.54 11.56
CA LYS A 145 -5.59 -24.72 11.31
C LYS A 145 -4.78 -25.87 10.68
N ILE A 146 -3.95 -25.57 9.68
CA ILE A 146 -3.10 -26.59 9.03
C ILE A 146 -2.12 -27.20 10.03
N ARG A 147 -1.53 -26.42 10.94
CA ARG A 147 -0.64 -26.96 11.99
C ARG A 147 -1.40 -27.89 12.92
N THR A 148 -2.54 -27.46 13.44
CA THR A 148 -3.34 -28.24 14.38
C THR A 148 -3.83 -29.56 13.77
N GLU A 149 -4.35 -29.51 12.55
CA GLU A 149 -4.83 -30.72 11.87
C GLU A 149 -3.64 -31.61 11.41
N GLY A 150 -2.52 -31.01 11.01
CA GLY A 150 -1.31 -31.74 10.67
C GLY A 150 -0.69 -32.48 11.86
N GLU A 151 -0.73 -31.90 13.06
CA GLU A 151 -0.31 -32.56 14.30
C GLU A 151 -1.21 -33.75 14.62
N LYS A 152 -2.52 -33.61 14.47
CA LYS A 152 -3.47 -34.72 14.64
C LYS A 152 -3.22 -35.87 13.66
N LEU A 153 -3.01 -35.51 12.36
CA LEU A 153 -2.70 -36.52 11.34
C LEU A 153 -1.39 -37.27 11.63
N LEU A 154 -0.38 -36.59 12.16
CA LEU A 154 0.88 -37.21 12.55
C LEU A 154 0.69 -38.18 13.72
N GLU A 155 -0.23 -37.88 14.66
CA GLU A 155 -0.57 -38.78 15.78
C GLU A 155 -1.45 -39.96 15.36
N GLU A 156 -2.44 -39.73 14.49
CA GLU A 156 -3.42 -40.73 14.05
C GLU A 156 -2.86 -41.66 12.97
N GLU A 157 -2.07 -41.11 12.02
CA GLU A 157 -1.55 -41.81 10.84
C GLU A 157 0.00 -41.68 10.71
N PRO A 158 0.79 -42.07 11.70
CA PRO A 158 2.23 -41.86 11.73
C PRO A 158 3.00 -42.62 10.65
N ASP A 159 2.39 -43.59 10.00
CA ASP A 159 2.96 -44.35 8.89
C ASP A 159 2.74 -43.71 7.53
N LEU A 160 1.74 -42.85 7.41
CA LEU A 160 1.40 -42.15 6.17
C LEU A 160 1.84 -40.69 6.16
N CYS A 161 1.81 -40.01 7.31
CA CYS A 161 2.07 -38.59 7.42
C CYS A 161 3.36 -38.31 8.19
N GLY A 162 4.23 -37.46 7.60
CA GLY A 162 5.38 -36.87 8.25
C GLY A 162 5.06 -35.53 8.95
N PRO A 163 6.05 -34.91 9.60
CA PRO A 163 5.82 -33.62 10.25
C PRO A 163 5.57 -32.50 9.23
N LEU A 164 4.68 -31.57 9.56
CA LEU A 164 4.41 -30.36 8.78
C LEU A 164 5.14 -29.13 9.35
N LYS A 165 5.78 -28.36 8.47
CA LYS A 165 6.31 -27.03 8.76
C LYS A 165 5.50 -25.99 7.99
N VAL A 166 4.62 -25.28 8.68
CA VAL A 166 3.75 -24.27 8.06
C VAL A 166 4.33 -22.88 8.26
N VAL A 167 4.57 -22.16 7.17
CA VAL A 167 5.24 -20.85 7.15
C VAL A 167 4.34 -19.83 6.45
N PRO A 168 3.96 -18.74 7.13
CA PRO A 168 3.26 -17.63 6.50
C PRO A 168 4.22 -16.77 5.68
N LEU A 169 3.70 -16.13 4.61
CA LEU A 169 4.45 -15.16 3.80
C LEU A 169 3.55 -14.02 3.33
N TYR A 170 3.78 -12.84 3.85
CA TYR A 170 3.14 -11.58 3.44
C TYR A 170 4.06 -10.38 3.75
N SER A 171 3.80 -9.23 3.14
CA SER A 171 4.73 -8.08 3.14
C SER A 171 4.98 -7.46 4.53
N SER A 172 4.00 -7.51 5.43
CA SER A 172 4.12 -6.96 6.80
C SER A 172 4.92 -7.85 7.75
N LEU A 173 5.25 -9.10 7.38
CA LEU A 173 6.09 -9.98 8.22
C LEU A 173 7.50 -9.43 8.41
N PRO A 174 8.12 -9.63 9.60
CA PRO A 174 9.53 -9.35 9.81
C PRO A 174 10.43 -10.11 8.82
N PRO A 175 11.53 -9.51 8.34
CA PRO A 175 12.44 -10.18 7.40
C PRO A 175 12.95 -11.54 7.88
N SER A 176 13.23 -11.69 9.17
CA SER A 176 13.65 -12.97 9.78
C SER A 176 12.57 -14.06 9.66
N GLN A 177 11.30 -13.69 9.72
CA GLN A 177 10.20 -14.63 9.51
C GLN A 177 9.97 -14.90 8.02
N GLN A 178 10.11 -13.90 7.16
CA GLN A 178 10.04 -14.10 5.71
C GLN A 178 11.15 -15.05 5.23
N GLN A 179 12.34 -14.99 5.79
CA GLN A 179 13.45 -15.89 5.44
C GLN A 179 13.18 -17.36 5.73
N ARG A 180 12.26 -17.68 6.63
CA ARG A 180 11.89 -19.06 6.97
C ARG A 180 11.30 -19.86 5.79
N ILE A 181 10.85 -19.21 4.74
CA ILE A 181 10.41 -19.89 3.50
C ILE A 181 11.54 -20.64 2.79
N PHE A 182 12.78 -20.21 2.99
CA PHE A 182 13.97 -20.86 2.41
C PHE A 182 14.51 -22.01 3.27
N ASP A 183 14.00 -22.18 4.49
CA ASP A 183 14.37 -23.31 5.31
C ASP A 183 13.92 -24.62 4.65
N PRO A 184 14.64 -25.73 4.84
CA PRO A 184 14.23 -27.04 4.33
C PRO A 184 12.94 -27.53 5.01
N ALA A 185 12.30 -28.52 4.39
CA ALA A 185 11.26 -29.31 5.01
C ALA A 185 11.78 -30.00 6.29
N PRO A 186 10.91 -30.29 7.28
CA PRO A 186 11.34 -30.96 8.50
C PRO A 186 11.78 -32.41 8.21
N GLU A 187 12.71 -32.89 9.01
CA GLU A 187 13.15 -34.28 8.98
C GLU A 187 12.02 -35.24 9.39
N PRO A 188 12.01 -36.48 8.93
CA PRO A 188 11.07 -37.49 9.38
C PRO A 188 11.07 -37.64 10.90
N SER A 189 9.90 -37.79 11.52
CA SER A 189 9.77 -37.96 12.98
C SER A 189 10.44 -39.23 13.53
N ARG A 190 10.73 -40.20 12.66
CA ARG A 190 11.39 -41.49 13.00
C ARG A 190 12.26 -41.96 11.84
N PRO A 191 13.30 -42.76 12.09
CA PRO A 191 14.11 -43.34 11.04
C PRO A 191 13.25 -44.15 10.04
N ASN A 192 13.41 -43.87 8.74
CA ASN A 192 12.61 -44.45 7.65
C ASN A 192 11.11 -44.13 7.69
N GLY A 193 10.69 -43.13 8.47
CA GLY A 193 9.32 -42.62 8.46
C GLY A 193 9.00 -41.77 7.26
N PRO A 194 7.73 -41.38 7.08
CA PRO A 194 7.31 -40.47 6.02
C PRO A 194 8.09 -39.14 6.09
N PRO A 195 8.53 -38.60 4.95
CA PRO A 195 9.25 -37.32 4.93
C PRO A 195 8.37 -36.18 5.40
N GLY A 196 8.99 -35.21 6.06
CA GLY A 196 8.31 -33.98 6.42
C GLY A 196 7.99 -33.13 5.18
N ARG A 197 7.08 -32.22 5.34
CA ARG A 197 6.62 -31.31 4.26
C ARG A 197 6.56 -29.88 4.75
N LYS A 198 7.09 -28.96 3.95
CA LYS A 198 6.91 -27.52 4.18
C LYS A 198 5.68 -27.03 3.42
N VAL A 199 4.86 -26.22 4.11
CA VAL A 199 3.68 -25.56 3.55
C VAL A 199 3.89 -24.06 3.69
N VAL A 200 4.01 -23.35 2.58
CA VAL A 200 4.09 -21.89 2.54
C VAL A 200 2.72 -21.34 2.19
N VAL A 201 2.13 -20.53 3.08
CA VAL A 201 0.86 -19.87 2.83
C VAL A 201 1.13 -18.40 2.58
N SER A 202 0.83 -17.91 1.38
CA SER A 202 1.33 -16.63 0.89
C SER A 202 0.25 -15.78 0.23
N THR A 203 0.46 -14.47 0.22
CA THR A 203 -0.20 -13.57 -0.73
C THR A 203 0.42 -13.72 -2.13
N ASN A 204 -0.03 -12.89 -3.09
CA ASN A 204 0.56 -12.85 -4.44
C ASN A 204 2.05 -12.48 -4.50
N ILE A 205 2.70 -12.13 -3.38
CA ILE A 205 4.15 -11.89 -3.32
C ILE A 205 4.97 -13.12 -3.77
N ALA A 206 4.44 -14.33 -3.59
CA ALA A 206 5.07 -15.56 -4.05
C ALA A 206 4.76 -15.89 -5.53
N GLU A 207 3.96 -15.07 -6.20
CA GLU A 207 3.57 -15.31 -7.60
C GLU A 207 4.72 -15.04 -8.57
N THR A 208 5.47 -13.95 -8.36
CA THR A 208 6.54 -13.50 -9.27
C THR A 208 7.89 -13.34 -8.58
N SER A 209 7.95 -12.64 -7.48
CA SER A 209 9.14 -12.01 -6.93
C SER A 209 10.09 -12.95 -6.17
N LEU A 210 9.65 -14.15 -5.79
CA LEU A 210 10.43 -15.05 -4.96
C LEU A 210 10.53 -16.45 -5.57
N THR A 211 11.73 -17.03 -5.55
CA THR A 211 11.92 -18.44 -5.86
C THR A 211 12.03 -19.23 -4.56
N ILE A 212 11.07 -20.11 -4.31
CA ILE A 212 11.05 -20.98 -3.14
C ILE A 212 11.38 -22.39 -3.63
N ASP A 213 12.52 -22.90 -3.21
CA ASP A 213 12.95 -24.24 -3.59
C ASP A 213 12.10 -25.31 -2.92
N GLY A 214 11.92 -26.43 -3.61
CA GLY A 214 11.19 -27.58 -3.10
C GLY A 214 9.67 -27.57 -3.35
N ILE A 215 9.10 -26.46 -3.83
CA ILE A 215 7.67 -26.39 -4.18
C ILE A 215 7.36 -27.30 -5.37
N VAL A 216 6.44 -28.22 -5.16
CA VAL A 216 5.93 -29.20 -6.13
C VAL A 216 4.42 -29.11 -6.27
N TYR A 217 3.75 -28.63 -5.23
CA TYR A 217 2.31 -28.48 -5.18
C TYR A 217 1.93 -27.04 -4.99
N VAL A 218 0.97 -26.58 -5.79
CA VAL A 218 0.38 -25.25 -5.68
C VAL A 218 -1.11 -25.39 -5.41
N VAL A 219 -1.62 -24.66 -4.44
CA VAL A 219 -3.05 -24.52 -4.16
C VAL A 219 -3.46 -23.10 -4.46
N ASP A 220 -4.31 -22.92 -5.47
CA ASP A 220 -4.72 -21.63 -6.00
C ASP A 220 -6.23 -21.41 -5.92
N PRO A 221 -6.73 -20.65 -4.95
CA PRO A 221 -8.15 -20.28 -4.86
C PRO A 221 -8.65 -19.33 -5.95
N GLY A 222 -7.74 -18.69 -6.72
CA GLY A 222 -8.11 -17.80 -7.81
C GLY A 222 -8.42 -16.36 -7.41
N PHE A 223 -8.05 -15.93 -6.20
CA PHE A 223 -8.29 -14.58 -5.69
C PHE A 223 -7.01 -13.88 -5.27
N SER A 224 -7.07 -12.53 -5.33
CA SER A 224 -6.06 -11.63 -4.75
C SER A 224 -6.71 -10.33 -4.29
N LYS A 225 -6.09 -9.63 -3.35
CA LYS A 225 -6.46 -8.24 -3.04
C LYS A 225 -5.87 -7.33 -4.11
N GLN A 226 -6.73 -6.53 -4.72
CA GLN A 226 -6.35 -5.56 -5.75
C GLN A 226 -6.76 -4.16 -5.33
N LYS A 227 -5.85 -3.22 -5.56
CA LYS A 227 -6.08 -1.81 -5.33
C LYS A 227 -6.89 -1.24 -6.50
N VAL A 228 -8.00 -0.58 -6.19
CA VAL A 228 -8.91 0.03 -7.18
C VAL A 228 -9.25 1.44 -6.73
N TYR A 229 -9.04 2.41 -7.60
CA TYR A 229 -9.41 3.80 -7.40
C TYR A 229 -10.72 4.13 -8.13
N ASN A 230 -11.67 4.72 -7.42
CA ASN A 230 -12.90 5.24 -7.99
C ASN A 230 -12.81 6.78 -8.08
N PRO A 231 -12.60 7.36 -9.28
CA PRO A 231 -12.42 8.80 -9.43
C PRO A 231 -13.69 9.61 -9.12
N ARG A 232 -14.88 9.00 -9.23
CA ARG A 232 -16.15 9.71 -8.95
C ARG A 232 -16.32 10.07 -7.49
N ILE A 233 -15.96 9.15 -6.59
CA ILE A 233 -16.05 9.34 -5.14
C ILE A 233 -14.68 9.56 -4.49
N ARG A 234 -13.62 9.65 -5.29
CA ARG A 234 -12.21 9.87 -4.87
C ARG A 234 -11.72 8.88 -3.81
N VAL A 235 -12.19 7.63 -3.90
CA VAL A 235 -11.89 6.59 -2.95
C VAL A 235 -11.00 5.53 -3.58
N GLU A 236 -9.94 5.18 -2.88
CA GLU A 236 -9.10 4.04 -3.17
C GLU A 236 -9.47 2.88 -2.25
N SER A 237 -9.72 1.72 -2.82
CA SER A 237 -10.17 0.54 -2.09
C SER A 237 -9.26 -0.65 -2.40
N LEU A 238 -9.05 -1.51 -1.41
CA LEU A 238 -8.37 -2.78 -1.58
C LEU A 238 -9.42 -3.90 -1.56
N LEU A 239 -9.76 -4.41 -2.73
CA LEU A 239 -10.84 -5.38 -2.92
C LEU A 239 -10.30 -6.76 -3.24
N VAL A 240 -10.92 -7.81 -2.66
CA VAL A 240 -10.70 -9.19 -3.09
C VAL A 240 -11.37 -9.38 -4.43
N SER A 241 -10.58 -9.73 -5.44
CA SER A 241 -11.02 -9.87 -6.82
C SER A 241 -10.45 -11.15 -7.44
N PRO A 242 -11.11 -11.76 -8.43
CA PRO A 242 -10.53 -12.84 -9.22
C PRO A 242 -9.22 -12.41 -9.85
N ILE A 243 -8.28 -13.35 -9.95
CA ILE A 243 -7.00 -13.14 -10.64
C ILE A 243 -7.19 -13.24 -12.15
N SER A 244 -6.17 -12.83 -12.93
CA SER A 244 -6.13 -13.06 -14.36
C SER A 244 -5.66 -14.47 -14.71
N LYS A 245 -5.90 -14.91 -15.95
CA LYS A 245 -5.36 -16.18 -16.47
C LYS A 245 -3.83 -16.18 -16.45
N ALA A 246 -3.19 -15.06 -16.76
CA ALA A 246 -1.75 -14.91 -16.68
C ALA A 246 -1.24 -15.14 -15.26
N SER A 247 -1.89 -14.54 -14.27
CA SER A 247 -1.58 -14.75 -12.84
C SER A 247 -1.78 -16.22 -12.44
N ALA A 248 -2.89 -16.85 -12.85
CA ALA A 248 -3.14 -18.26 -12.60
C ALA A 248 -2.05 -19.18 -13.20
N GLN A 249 -1.55 -18.84 -14.39
CA GLN A 249 -0.44 -19.59 -15.01
C GLN A 249 0.87 -19.38 -14.26
N GLN A 250 1.18 -18.16 -13.82
CA GLN A 250 2.37 -17.87 -13.02
C GLN A 250 2.35 -18.63 -11.70
N ARG A 251 1.18 -18.64 -11.00
CA ARG A 251 0.99 -19.44 -9.77
C ARG A 251 1.24 -20.91 -10.00
N ALA A 252 0.61 -21.50 -11.02
CA ALA A 252 0.83 -22.91 -11.40
C ALA A 252 2.30 -23.20 -11.73
N GLY A 253 2.97 -22.30 -12.45
CA GLY A 253 4.38 -22.42 -12.81
C GLY A 253 5.34 -22.52 -11.62
N ARG A 254 4.91 -22.12 -10.41
CA ARG A 254 5.71 -22.29 -9.18
C ARG A 254 5.94 -23.76 -8.83
N ALA A 255 5.02 -24.65 -9.18
CA ALA A 255 5.16 -26.09 -8.95
C ALA A 255 6.18 -26.77 -9.88
N GLY A 256 6.45 -26.20 -11.06
CA GLY A 256 7.29 -26.79 -12.10
C GLY A 256 8.74 -26.27 -12.15
N ARG A 257 9.27 -25.68 -11.09
CA ARG A 257 10.63 -25.09 -11.12
C ARG A 257 11.75 -26.10 -10.95
N THR A 258 11.59 -27.06 -10.07
CA THR A 258 12.65 -28.04 -9.72
C THR A 258 12.40 -29.42 -10.28
N ARG A 259 11.15 -29.83 -10.43
CA ARG A 259 10.67 -31.11 -10.96
C ARG A 259 9.22 -31.00 -11.42
N PRO A 260 8.64 -32.00 -12.10
CA PRO A 260 7.21 -32.01 -12.42
C PRO A 260 6.35 -31.82 -11.19
N GLY A 261 5.31 -31.02 -11.30
CA GLY A 261 4.47 -30.66 -10.16
C GLY A 261 2.98 -30.67 -10.50
N LYS A 262 2.17 -30.31 -9.50
CA LYS A 262 0.71 -30.25 -9.61
C LYS A 262 0.18 -28.92 -9.08
N CYS A 263 -0.87 -28.40 -9.73
CA CYS A 263 -1.56 -27.21 -9.31
C CYS A 263 -3.04 -27.53 -9.11
N TYR A 264 -3.53 -27.30 -7.90
CA TYR A 264 -4.93 -27.47 -7.51
C TYR A 264 -5.62 -26.12 -7.52
N ARG A 265 -6.40 -25.86 -8.57
CA ARG A 265 -7.24 -24.66 -8.70
C ARG A 265 -8.57 -24.92 -8.02
N LEU A 266 -8.91 -24.09 -7.03
CA LEU A 266 -10.13 -24.24 -6.23
C LEU A 266 -11.33 -23.50 -6.86
N TYR A 267 -11.41 -23.55 -8.18
CA TYR A 267 -12.48 -23.02 -9.02
C TYR A 267 -12.66 -23.94 -10.24
N THR A 268 -13.76 -23.80 -10.92
CA THR A 268 -14.08 -24.68 -12.05
C THR A 268 -13.29 -24.28 -13.31
N GLU A 269 -13.08 -25.25 -14.20
CA GLU A 269 -12.48 -24.97 -15.52
C GLU A 269 -13.36 -24.00 -16.33
N ARG A 270 -14.67 -24.03 -16.13
CA ARG A 270 -15.62 -23.09 -16.72
C ARG A 270 -15.35 -21.66 -16.22
N ASP A 271 -15.20 -21.47 -14.91
CA ASP A 271 -14.89 -20.14 -14.34
C ASP A 271 -13.55 -19.61 -14.87
N TRP A 272 -12.55 -20.48 -14.97
CA TRP A 272 -11.27 -20.11 -15.59
C TRP A 272 -11.44 -19.64 -17.03
N ALA A 273 -12.26 -20.32 -17.81
CA ALA A 273 -12.45 -20.01 -19.24
C ALA A 273 -13.28 -18.73 -19.45
N SER A 274 -14.36 -18.52 -18.67
CA SER A 274 -15.36 -17.48 -18.90
C SER A 274 -15.26 -16.25 -17.99
N GLU A 275 -14.77 -16.41 -16.75
CA GLU A 275 -14.79 -15.35 -15.74
C GLU A 275 -13.44 -14.65 -15.57
N LEU A 276 -12.33 -15.38 -15.76
CA LEU A 276 -11.00 -14.79 -15.60
C LEU A 276 -10.60 -14.00 -16.85
N ILE A 277 -10.18 -12.75 -16.62
CA ILE A 277 -9.61 -11.90 -17.68
C ILE A 277 -8.23 -12.44 -18.09
N GLU A 278 -7.82 -12.21 -19.32
CA GLU A 278 -6.52 -12.71 -19.84
C GLU A 278 -5.33 -12.16 -19.04
N GLN A 279 -5.31 -10.84 -18.82
CA GLN A 279 -4.23 -10.10 -18.13
C GLN A 279 -4.83 -9.19 -17.07
N SER A 280 -4.10 -8.99 -15.98
CA SER A 280 -4.45 -7.98 -14.97
C SER A 280 -4.35 -6.58 -15.57
N TYR A 281 -5.29 -5.70 -15.21
CA TYR A 281 -5.21 -4.31 -15.63
C TYR A 281 -3.94 -3.65 -15.06
N PRO A 282 -3.21 -2.90 -15.89
CA PRO A 282 -2.08 -2.10 -15.42
C PRO A 282 -2.47 -1.20 -14.24
N GLU A 283 -1.53 -0.96 -13.35
CA GLU A 283 -1.78 -0.14 -12.15
C GLU A 283 -2.23 1.28 -12.51
N ILE A 284 -1.74 1.83 -13.61
CA ILE A 284 -2.11 3.16 -14.12
C ILE A 284 -3.61 3.31 -14.41
N LEU A 285 -4.30 2.20 -14.73
CA LEU A 285 -5.74 2.21 -15.02
C LEU A 285 -6.63 2.08 -13.76
N ARG A 286 -6.03 1.80 -12.59
CA ARG A 286 -6.76 1.49 -11.36
C ARG A 286 -6.26 2.21 -10.11
N SER A 287 -5.35 3.18 -10.26
CA SER A 287 -4.75 3.93 -9.16
C SER A 287 -5.10 5.41 -9.19
N ASN A 288 -4.99 6.06 -8.03
CA ASN A 288 -4.97 7.52 -7.94
C ASN A 288 -3.69 8.04 -8.59
N LEU A 289 -3.81 9.00 -9.49
CA LEU A 289 -2.69 9.52 -10.27
C LEU A 289 -2.14 10.86 -9.78
N ALA A 290 -2.58 11.38 -8.64
CA ALA A 290 -2.16 12.71 -8.19
C ALA A 290 -0.64 12.84 -8.03
N ASN A 291 0.00 11.86 -7.39
CA ASN A 291 1.45 11.86 -7.24
C ASN A 291 2.16 11.73 -8.60
N THR A 292 1.67 10.83 -9.46
CA THR A 292 2.22 10.61 -10.79
C THR A 292 2.14 11.85 -11.68
N VAL A 293 1.00 12.54 -11.65
CA VAL A 293 0.81 13.79 -12.39
C VAL A 293 1.78 14.87 -11.91
N LEU A 294 1.97 14.99 -10.60
CA LEU A 294 2.93 15.92 -10.01
C LEU A 294 4.38 15.58 -10.44
N GLU A 295 4.74 14.30 -10.41
CA GLU A 295 6.06 13.82 -10.86
C GLU A 295 6.29 14.06 -12.35
N LEU A 296 5.31 13.77 -13.20
CA LEU A 296 5.39 14.01 -14.65
C LEU A 296 5.58 15.50 -14.98
N LYS A 297 4.85 16.39 -14.30
CA LYS A 297 5.02 17.84 -14.45
C LYS A 297 6.41 18.29 -13.98
N LYS A 298 6.93 17.74 -12.90
CA LYS A 298 8.29 18.02 -12.43
C LYS A 298 9.36 17.56 -13.43
N LEU A 299 9.11 16.48 -14.17
CA LEU A 299 9.95 15.99 -15.27
C LEU A 299 9.87 16.86 -16.53
N GLY A 300 9.06 17.93 -16.54
CA GLY A 300 8.88 18.81 -17.69
C GLY A 300 7.89 18.27 -18.73
N ILE A 301 7.06 17.30 -18.38
CA ILE A 301 6.01 16.76 -19.25
C ILE A 301 4.76 17.61 -19.08
N ASP A 302 4.61 18.61 -19.93
CA ASP A 302 3.50 19.57 -19.83
C ASP A 302 2.17 19.00 -20.27
N ASN A 303 2.16 18.20 -21.33
CA ASN A 303 0.95 17.62 -21.86
C ASN A 303 0.80 16.15 -21.43
N LEU A 304 0.03 15.94 -20.37
CA LEU A 304 -0.23 14.60 -19.81
C LEU A 304 -1.12 13.74 -20.71
N VAL A 305 -1.88 14.35 -21.62
CA VAL A 305 -2.76 13.62 -22.54
C VAL A 305 -1.97 13.02 -23.70
N THR A 306 -0.92 13.71 -24.15
CA THR A 306 -0.08 13.28 -25.28
C THR A 306 1.17 12.51 -24.84
N PHE A 307 1.39 12.34 -23.54
CA PHE A 307 2.46 11.47 -23.03
C PHE A 307 2.29 10.06 -23.58
N ASP A 308 3.38 9.46 -24.01
CA ASP A 308 3.38 8.16 -24.68
C ASP A 308 3.19 6.99 -23.68
N TYR A 309 1.97 6.87 -23.16
CA TYR A 309 1.60 5.74 -22.29
C TYR A 309 1.46 4.46 -23.13
N MET A 310 1.85 3.34 -22.57
CA MET A 310 1.53 2.03 -23.17
C MET A 310 0.00 1.76 -23.12
N ASP A 311 -0.61 2.07 -21.96
CA ASP A 311 -2.06 2.10 -21.77
C ASP A 311 -2.42 3.44 -21.11
N PRO A 312 -3.10 4.35 -21.83
CA PRO A 312 -3.41 5.67 -21.30
C PRO A 312 -4.44 5.58 -20.16
N PRO A 313 -4.27 6.35 -19.07
CA PRO A 313 -5.24 6.40 -17.99
C PRO A 313 -6.56 7.02 -18.46
N ALA A 314 -7.65 6.71 -17.73
CA ALA A 314 -8.94 7.33 -17.98
C ALA A 314 -8.84 8.86 -17.80
N PRO A 315 -9.38 9.66 -18.74
CA PRO A 315 -9.33 11.12 -18.63
C PRO A 315 -9.89 11.67 -17.33
N GLU A 316 -10.96 11.06 -16.80
CA GLU A 316 -11.57 11.44 -15.52
C GLU A 316 -10.56 11.31 -14.35
N THR A 317 -9.76 10.25 -14.34
CA THR A 317 -8.75 10.04 -13.29
C THR A 317 -7.65 11.12 -13.34
N VAL A 318 -7.20 11.48 -14.55
CA VAL A 318 -6.22 12.55 -14.73
C VAL A 318 -6.81 13.91 -14.33
N MET A 319 -8.05 14.19 -14.71
CA MET A 319 -8.75 15.43 -14.33
C MET A 319 -8.89 15.56 -12.82
N ARG A 320 -9.24 14.47 -12.12
CA ARG A 320 -9.33 14.48 -10.64
C ARG A 320 -7.97 14.72 -9.98
N ALA A 321 -6.91 14.17 -10.54
CA ALA A 321 -5.54 14.42 -10.07
C ALA A 321 -5.15 15.89 -10.25
N LEU A 322 -5.41 16.47 -11.41
CA LEU A 322 -5.16 17.89 -11.70
C LEU A 322 -5.95 18.83 -10.79
N GLU A 323 -7.23 18.53 -10.58
CA GLU A 323 -8.12 19.27 -9.68
C GLU A 323 -7.59 19.26 -8.23
N LEU A 324 -7.19 18.09 -7.72
CA LEU A 324 -6.60 17.95 -6.40
C LEU A 324 -5.33 18.79 -6.25
N LEU A 325 -4.44 18.70 -7.21
CA LEU A 325 -3.16 19.42 -7.20
C LEU A 325 -3.34 20.94 -7.34
N ASN A 326 -4.33 21.38 -8.10
CA ASN A 326 -4.71 22.79 -8.17
C ASN A 326 -5.24 23.30 -6.81
N TYR A 327 -6.17 22.58 -6.19
CA TYR A 327 -6.68 22.94 -4.86
C TYR A 327 -5.60 22.95 -3.77
N LEU A 328 -4.61 22.07 -3.87
CA LEU A 328 -3.45 22.08 -2.95
C LEU A 328 -2.47 23.22 -3.23
N GLY A 329 -2.63 23.92 -4.36
CA GLY A 329 -1.72 24.99 -4.80
C GLY A 329 -0.43 24.49 -5.44
N ALA A 330 -0.34 23.21 -5.78
CA ALA A 330 0.78 22.64 -6.52
C ALA A 330 0.77 23.07 -7.99
N PHE A 331 -0.41 23.33 -8.55
CA PHE A 331 -0.60 23.86 -9.89
C PHE A 331 -1.38 25.18 -9.85
N ASP A 332 -1.07 26.07 -10.78
CA ASP A 332 -1.88 27.26 -11.05
C ASP A 332 -3.13 26.91 -11.87
N ASP A 333 -3.97 27.92 -12.16
CA ASP A 333 -5.20 27.74 -12.92
C ASP A 333 -4.97 27.37 -14.40
N HIS A 334 -3.74 27.50 -14.89
CA HIS A 334 -3.31 27.09 -16.22
C HIS A 334 -2.69 25.68 -16.24
N GLY A 335 -2.58 25.04 -15.08
CA GLY A 335 -1.98 23.72 -14.92
C GLY A 335 -0.45 23.72 -14.92
N ASN A 336 0.19 24.88 -14.72
CA ASN A 336 1.62 24.95 -14.55
C ASN A 336 2.03 24.63 -13.12
N LEU A 337 3.22 24.04 -12.96
CA LEU A 337 3.80 23.74 -11.66
C LEU A 337 4.16 25.05 -10.92
N THR A 338 3.67 25.21 -9.71
CA THR A 338 4.01 26.34 -8.84
C THR A 338 5.31 26.06 -8.07
N PRO A 339 5.96 27.09 -7.47
CA PRO A 339 7.09 26.86 -6.57
C PRO A 339 6.76 25.90 -5.42
N LEU A 340 5.54 25.97 -4.88
CA LEU A 340 5.06 25.01 -3.88
C LEU A 340 4.97 23.59 -4.46
N GLY A 341 4.43 23.44 -5.65
CA GLY A 341 4.35 22.17 -6.35
C GLY A 341 5.72 21.55 -6.63
N GLU A 342 6.70 22.37 -6.98
CA GLU A 342 8.10 21.93 -7.15
C GLU A 342 8.67 21.31 -5.87
N VAL A 343 8.45 21.97 -4.73
CA VAL A 343 8.88 21.45 -3.42
C VAL A 343 8.09 20.20 -3.04
N MET A 344 6.76 20.19 -3.26
CA MET A 344 5.93 19.02 -2.99
C MET A 344 6.41 17.76 -3.73
N ALA A 345 6.83 17.90 -4.99
CA ALA A 345 7.31 16.78 -5.81
C ALA A 345 8.63 16.15 -5.30
N GLU A 346 9.40 16.88 -4.51
CA GLU A 346 10.66 16.40 -3.96
C GLU A 346 10.47 15.51 -2.71
N PHE A 347 9.33 15.60 -2.05
CA PHE A 347 9.02 14.72 -0.91
C PHE A 347 8.55 13.33 -1.39
N PRO A 348 9.04 12.23 -0.79
CA PRO A 348 8.55 10.87 -1.07
C PRO A 348 7.23 10.61 -0.34
N LEU A 349 6.26 11.47 -0.52
CA LEU A 349 4.96 11.51 0.15
C LEU A 349 3.85 11.80 -0.85
N ASP A 350 2.64 11.37 -0.52
CA ASP A 350 1.46 11.84 -1.24
C ASP A 350 1.34 13.37 -1.18
N PRO A 351 0.79 14.02 -2.21
CA PRO A 351 0.73 15.48 -2.29
C PRO A 351 0.10 16.14 -1.05
N GLN A 352 -0.92 15.53 -0.46
CA GLN A 352 -1.59 16.04 0.75
C GLN A 352 -0.67 16.02 1.97
N LEU A 353 0.07 14.94 2.18
CA LEU A 353 1.07 14.84 3.25
C LEU A 353 2.23 15.83 3.03
N ALA A 354 2.69 15.96 1.79
CA ALA A 354 3.73 16.92 1.44
C ALA A 354 3.28 18.37 1.73
N LYS A 355 2.07 18.74 1.32
CA LYS A 355 1.48 20.05 1.61
C LYS A 355 1.41 20.33 3.11
N MET A 356 0.88 19.39 3.88
CA MET A 356 0.77 19.48 5.34
C MET A 356 2.14 19.76 5.98
N LEU A 357 3.17 19.05 5.54
CA LEU A 357 4.52 19.18 6.07
C LEU A 357 5.17 20.52 5.68
N ILE A 358 5.01 20.96 4.43
CA ILE A 358 5.60 22.21 3.93
C ILE A 358 5.03 23.46 4.62
N VAL A 359 3.72 23.46 4.93
CA VAL A 359 3.08 24.61 5.60
C VAL A 359 3.27 24.61 7.12
N SER A 360 3.68 23.50 7.71
CA SER A 360 3.77 23.33 9.17
C SER A 360 4.69 24.31 9.91
N PRO A 361 5.80 24.84 9.32
CA PRO A 361 6.59 25.89 9.97
C PRO A 361 5.80 27.17 10.24
N GLU A 362 4.88 27.55 9.35
CA GLU A 362 4.02 28.74 9.53
C GLU A 362 3.12 28.61 10.76
N PHE A 363 2.68 27.40 11.06
CA PHE A 363 1.92 27.05 12.26
C PHE A 363 2.80 26.75 13.48
N LYS A 364 4.12 26.90 13.38
CA LYS A 364 5.09 26.60 14.46
C LYS A 364 4.94 25.18 15.05
N CYS A 365 4.67 24.19 14.20
CA CYS A 365 4.47 22.81 14.60
C CYS A 365 5.14 21.80 13.64
N SER A 366 6.18 22.24 12.92
CA SER A 366 6.82 21.38 11.90
C SER A 366 7.49 20.14 12.47
N ASN A 367 7.99 20.21 13.69
CA ASN A 367 8.58 19.07 14.37
C ASN A 367 7.53 17.98 14.68
N GLU A 368 6.34 18.39 15.14
CA GLU A 368 5.20 17.51 15.41
C GLU A 368 4.60 16.94 14.13
N ILE A 369 4.38 17.78 13.12
CA ILE A 369 3.84 17.36 11.82
C ILE A 369 4.79 16.41 11.11
N LEU A 370 6.10 16.60 11.22
CA LEU A 370 7.09 15.66 10.70
C LEU A 370 6.93 14.26 11.32
N SER A 371 6.68 14.19 12.63
CA SER A 371 6.40 12.94 13.33
C SER A 371 5.07 12.31 12.89
N VAL A 372 4.01 13.12 12.75
CA VAL A 372 2.70 12.66 12.25
C VAL A 372 2.82 12.12 10.82
N ALA A 373 3.49 12.83 9.92
CA ALA A 373 3.70 12.39 8.54
C ALA A 373 4.47 11.07 8.48
N ALA A 374 5.49 10.90 9.31
CA ALA A 374 6.23 9.65 9.40
C ALA A 374 5.37 8.49 9.91
N MET A 375 4.54 8.73 10.94
CA MET A 375 3.64 7.73 11.49
C MET A 375 2.52 7.32 10.53
N LEU A 376 2.04 8.23 9.68
CA LEU A 376 1.06 7.95 8.63
C LEU A 376 1.67 7.20 7.42
N SER A 377 2.99 7.25 7.26
CA SER A 377 3.71 6.63 6.14
C SER A 377 4.14 5.18 6.40
N VAL A 378 3.83 4.63 7.57
CA VAL A 378 4.17 3.25 7.95
C VAL A 378 2.90 2.43 8.23
N PRO A 379 3.00 1.09 8.23
CA PRO A 379 1.88 0.24 8.64
C PRO A 379 1.37 0.59 10.04
N ASN A 380 0.13 0.17 10.34
CA ASN A 380 -0.49 0.44 11.64
C ASN A 380 0.45 0.05 12.80
N VAL A 381 0.72 1.00 13.66
CA VAL A 381 1.59 0.82 14.82
C VAL A 381 0.92 0.07 15.97
N PHE A 382 -0.40 0.05 16.01
CA PHE A 382 -1.15 -0.68 17.03
C PHE A 382 -1.35 -2.14 16.63
N VAL A 383 -0.89 -3.05 17.49
CA VAL A 383 -1.07 -4.50 17.32
C VAL A 383 -2.39 -4.92 17.95
N ARG A 384 -3.22 -5.64 17.20
CA ARG A 384 -4.46 -6.21 17.71
C ARG A 384 -4.38 -7.72 17.76
N PRO A 385 -4.26 -8.35 18.96
CA PRO A 385 -4.16 -9.80 19.10
C PRO A 385 -5.40 -10.53 18.60
N SER A 386 -5.22 -11.75 18.12
CA SER A 386 -6.33 -12.62 17.70
C SER A 386 -7.16 -13.15 18.88
N GLN A 387 -6.55 -13.32 20.06
CA GLN A 387 -7.21 -13.83 21.27
C GLN A 387 -8.07 -12.74 21.93
N ALA A 388 -9.31 -13.09 22.28
CA ALA A 388 -10.28 -12.15 22.84
C ALA A 388 -9.83 -11.54 24.19
N SER A 389 -9.17 -12.30 25.05
CA SER A 389 -8.63 -11.81 26.33
C SER A 389 -7.54 -10.77 26.16
N GLN A 390 -6.69 -10.91 25.16
CA GLN A 390 -5.62 -9.96 24.86
C GLN A 390 -6.13 -8.72 24.11
N ARG A 391 -7.25 -8.82 23.38
CA ARG A 391 -7.85 -7.67 22.69
C ARG A 391 -8.26 -6.57 23.67
N GLN A 392 -8.86 -6.92 24.79
CA GLN A 392 -9.26 -5.95 25.80
C GLN A 392 -8.05 -5.24 26.41
N ALA A 393 -6.97 -5.98 26.67
CA ALA A 393 -5.73 -5.40 27.17
C ALA A 393 -5.06 -4.46 26.12
N ALA A 394 -5.08 -4.85 24.84
CA ALA A 394 -4.58 -4.01 23.74
C ALA A 394 -5.41 -2.75 23.55
N ASP A 395 -6.75 -2.84 23.65
CA ASP A 395 -7.64 -1.67 23.56
C ASP A 395 -7.44 -0.72 24.76
N ALA A 396 -7.18 -1.26 25.97
CA ALA A 396 -6.85 -0.48 27.16
C ALA A 396 -5.50 0.24 27.01
N ALA A 397 -4.45 -0.47 26.58
CA ALA A 397 -3.13 0.13 26.34
C ALA A 397 -3.19 1.24 25.27
N ARG A 398 -3.99 1.04 24.22
CA ARG A 398 -4.22 2.05 23.20
C ARG A 398 -4.90 3.30 23.76
N ALA A 399 -5.85 3.14 24.67
CA ALA A 399 -6.58 4.24 25.28
C ALA A 399 -5.67 5.17 26.10
N GLU A 400 -4.54 4.67 26.63
CA GLU A 400 -3.55 5.49 27.35
C GLU A 400 -2.87 6.53 26.46
N PHE A 401 -2.75 6.27 25.16
CA PHE A 401 -2.21 7.21 24.18
C PHE A 401 -3.26 8.13 23.57
N ALA A 402 -4.54 7.87 23.82
CA ALA A 402 -5.64 8.57 23.18
C ALA A 402 -5.60 10.07 23.46
N HIS A 403 -5.75 10.86 22.38
CA HIS A 403 -5.93 12.29 22.47
C HIS A 403 -7.41 12.65 22.21
N PRO A 404 -8.03 13.52 23.02
CA PRO A 404 -9.46 13.84 22.85
C PRO A 404 -9.79 14.45 21.49
N ASP A 405 -8.87 15.18 20.87
CA ASP A 405 -9.10 15.82 19.58
C ASP A 405 -8.92 14.86 18.38
N GLY A 406 -8.36 13.66 18.56
CA GLY A 406 -8.39 12.63 17.54
C GLY A 406 -7.11 11.84 17.30
N ASP A 407 -7.18 10.99 16.28
CA ASP A 407 -6.22 9.91 16.03
C ASP A 407 -4.83 10.39 15.56
N HIS A 408 -4.74 11.49 14.81
CA HIS A 408 -3.44 12.04 14.40
C HIS A 408 -2.60 12.45 15.61
N LEU A 409 -3.24 13.04 16.62
CA LEU A 409 -2.59 13.42 17.86
C LEU A 409 -2.29 12.21 18.76
N THR A 410 -3.13 11.18 18.69
CA THR A 410 -2.86 9.88 19.32
C THR A 410 -1.59 9.26 18.75
N LEU A 411 -1.41 9.26 17.42
CA LEU A 411 -0.18 8.78 16.78
C LEU A 411 1.04 9.59 17.21
N LEU A 412 0.90 10.90 17.36
CA LEU A 412 1.97 11.77 17.87
C LEU A 412 2.35 11.41 19.31
N ASN A 413 1.36 11.16 20.18
CA ASN A 413 1.59 10.71 21.56
C ASN A 413 2.36 9.39 21.59
N VAL A 414 2.00 8.41 20.76
CA VAL A 414 2.71 7.13 20.64
C VAL A 414 4.17 7.36 20.24
N TYR A 415 4.40 8.21 19.24
CA TYR A 415 5.78 8.49 18.79
C TYR A 415 6.61 9.19 19.87
N HIS A 416 6.06 10.17 20.57
CA HIS A 416 6.73 10.86 21.68
C HIS A 416 7.05 9.91 22.82
N ALA A 417 6.10 9.05 23.20
CA ALA A 417 6.33 8.03 24.24
C ALA A 417 7.43 7.05 23.80
N TYR A 418 7.40 6.57 22.56
CA TYR A 418 8.43 5.72 21.99
C TYR A 418 9.81 6.37 22.09
N LYS A 419 9.96 7.62 21.71
CA LYS A 419 11.26 8.35 21.80
C LYS A 419 11.71 8.59 23.24
N THR A 420 10.78 8.69 24.16
CA THR A 420 11.09 8.93 25.59
C THR A 420 11.54 7.64 26.29
N TYR A 421 10.87 6.53 26.03
CA TYR A 421 11.09 5.27 26.76
C TYR A 421 12.07 4.31 26.08
N CYS A 422 12.27 4.43 24.77
CA CYS A 422 13.08 3.50 23.98
C CYS A 422 14.46 4.10 23.68
N GLN A 423 15.41 3.93 24.59
CA GLN A 423 16.77 4.43 24.43
C GLN A 423 17.68 3.48 23.64
N ASP A 424 17.37 2.18 23.63
CA ASP A 424 18.05 1.15 22.85
C ASP A 424 17.07 0.13 22.24
N MET A 425 17.58 -0.75 21.36
CA MET A 425 16.74 -1.71 20.61
C MET A 425 16.03 -2.72 21.51
N LYS A 426 16.65 -3.14 22.61
CA LYS A 426 16.08 -4.14 23.52
C LYS A 426 14.97 -3.50 24.36
N THR A 427 15.27 -2.40 25.03
CA THR A 427 14.29 -1.63 25.81
C THR A 427 13.09 -1.23 24.96
N GLY A 428 13.35 -0.81 23.72
CA GLY A 428 12.30 -0.46 22.76
C GLY A 428 11.39 -1.62 22.39
N SER A 429 11.95 -2.81 22.17
CA SER A 429 11.18 -4.02 21.86
C SER A 429 10.27 -4.43 23.01
N ASP A 430 10.82 -4.46 24.23
CA ASP A 430 10.08 -4.88 25.43
C ASP A 430 8.95 -3.87 25.75
N TRP A 431 9.23 -2.59 25.71
CA TRP A 431 8.23 -1.55 25.90
C TRP A 431 7.09 -1.61 24.86
N CYS A 432 7.44 -1.81 23.59
CA CYS A 432 6.44 -1.95 22.52
C CYS A 432 5.56 -3.19 22.75
N TRP A 433 6.15 -4.30 23.18
CA TRP A 433 5.42 -5.52 23.48
C TRP A 433 4.40 -5.31 24.60
N GLU A 434 4.82 -4.68 25.70
CA GLU A 434 3.96 -4.37 26.85
C GLU A 434 2.79 -3.45 26.49
N ASN A 435 3.01 -2.53 25.52
CA ASN A 435 2.01 -1.55 25.07
C ASN A 435 1.25 -1.97 23.80
N TYR A 436 1.38 -3.21 23.36
CA TYR A 436 0.75 -3.69 22.11
C TYR A 436 1.07 -2.82 20.88
N LEU A 437 2.33 -2.40 20.74
CA LEU A 437 2.83 -1.60 19.65
C LEU A 437 3.79 -2.40 18.76
N SER A 438 3.77 -2.12 17.46
CA SER A 438 4.71 -2.69 16.51
C SER A 438 6.06 -1.95 16.56
N HIS A 439 7.04 -2.51 17.27
CA HIS A 439 8.39 -1.96 17.33
C HIS A 439 9.00 -1.74 15.94
N ARG A 440 8.77 -2.69 15.02
CA ARG A 440 9.21 -2.58 13.62
C ARG A 440 8.63 -1.36 12.92
N ALA A 441 7.31 -1.12 13.05
CA ALA A 441 6.66 0.04 12.43
C ALA A 441 7.18 1.35 13.02
N LEU A 442 7.48 1.40 14.32
CA LEU A 442 8.06 2.57 14.99
C LEU A 442 9.50 2.85 14.56
N ILE A 443 10.34 1.81 14.40
CA ILE A 443 11.67 1.96 13.79
C ILE A 443 11.58 2.50 12.38
N GLN A 444 10.66 1.96 11.59
CA GLN A 444 10.44 2.42 10.23
C GLN A 444 9.96 3.88 10.19
N ALA A 445 9.06 4.27 11.09
CA ALA A 445 8.60 5.65 11.25
C ALA A 445 9.76 6.60 11.59
N ASP A 446 10.65 6.20 12.50
CA ASP A 446 11.83 7.00 12.84
C ASP A 446 12.77 7.19 11.64
N ASN A 447 13.00 6.14 10.85
CA ASN A 447 13.78 6.22 9.62
C ASN A 447 13.14 7.13 8.57
N VAL A 448 11.83 7.02 8.36
CA VAL A 448 11.07 7.90 7.46
C VAL A 448 11.16 9.35 7.95
N ARG A 449 10.99 9.58 9.24
CA ARG A 449 11.10 10.92 9.83
C ARG A 449 12.46 11.56 9.56
N GLN A 450 13.54 10.81 9.75
CA GLN A 450 14.90 11.31 9.47
C GLN A 450 15.09 11.62 7.98
N GLN A 451 14.54 10.80 7.09
CA GLN A 451 14.59 11.05 5.65
C GLN A 451 13.83 12.32 5.27
N LEU A 452 12.62 12.50 5.78
CA LEU A 452 11.80 13.70 5.55
C LEU A 452 12.44 14.95 6.13
N GLN A 453 13.06 14.85 7.31
CA GLN A 453 13.81 15.96 7.92
C GLN A 453 14.93 16.45 7.01
N ARG A 454 15.74 15.56 6.43
CA ARG A 454 16.81 15.92 5.48
C ARG A 454 16.25 16.62 4.24
N THR A 455 15.07 16.24 3.80
CA THR A 455 14.39 16.92 2.69
C THR A 455 13.92 18.31 3.10
N MET A 456 13.36 18.48 4.30
CA MET A 456 12.98 19.78 4.84
C MET A 456 14.19 20.72 4.95
N GLU A 457 15.31 20.23 5.49
CA GLU A 457 16.56 20.99 5.64
C GLU A 457 17.09 21.47 4.26
N ARG A 458 16.99 20.63 3.22
CA ARG A 458 17.40 20.98 1.86
C ARG A 458 16.59 22.13 1.25
N PHE A 459 15.35 22.30 1.70
CA PHE A 459 14.45 23.37 1.25
C PHE A 459 14.28 24.51 2.27
N ASP A 460 15.19 24.62 3.23
CA ASP A 460 15.18 25.65 4.28
C ASP A 460 13.86 25.68 5.10
N LEU A 461 13.19 24.56 5.22
CA LEU A 461 11.99 24.40 6.05
C LEU A 461 12.40 24.15 7.50
N SER A 462 12.25 25.15 8.34
CA SER A 462 12.69 25.09 9.74
C SER A 462 11.87 24.11 10.57
N LEU A 463 12.57 23.33 11.41
CA LEU A 463 11.92 22.55 12.48
C LEU A 463 11.66 23.44 13.69
N VAL A 464 10.39 23.73 13.93
CA VAL A 464 9.93 24.59 15.02
C VAL A 464 8.77 23.92 15.76
N SER A 465 8.68 24.20 17.05
CA SER A 465 7.59 23.77 17.94
C SER A 465 7.16 24.91 18.82
N LEU A 466 5.89 24.95 19.19
CA LEU A 466 5.42 25.75 20.33
C LEU A 466 5.80 25.05 21.64
N PRO A 467 5.95 25.80 22.75
CA PRO A 467 5.98 25.18 24.08
C PRO A 467 4.75 24.30 24.30
N PHE A 468 4.93 23.17 24.95
CA PHE A 468 3.83 22.21 25.17
C PHE A 468 2.66 22.80 25.95
N GLU A 469 2.91 23.76 26.82
CA GLU A 469 1.92 24.46 27.61
C GLU A 469 1.17 25.56 26.84
N ASP A 470 1.59 25.88 25.61
CA ASP A 470 0.90 26.89 24.80
C ASP A 470 -0.47 26.33 24.38
N LYS A 471 -1.53 27.10 24.67
CA LYS A 471 -2.91 26.74 24.36
C LYS A 471 -3.16 26.48 22.85
N ARG A 472 -2.28 26.98 22.00
CA ARG A 472 -2.35 26.81 20.54
C ARG A 472 -1.63 25.54 20.06
N TYR A 473 -0.89 24.84 20.92
CA TYR A 473 -0.07 23.69 20.53
C TYR A 473 -0.83 22.69 19.67
N TYR A 474 -1.89 22.09 20.20
CA TYR A 474 -2.71 21.12 19.46
C TYR A 474 -3.57 21.77 18.37
N SER A 475 -4.03 22.99 18.56
CA SER A 475 -4.81 23.72 17.55
C SER A 475 -3.98 23.95 16.28
N ASN A 476 -2.71 24.35 16.41
CA ASN A 476 -1.82 24.59 15.28
C ASN A 476 -1.51 23.31 14.52
N ILE A 477 -1.29 22.19 15.22
CA ILE A 477 -1.09 20.87 14.60
C ILE A 477 -2.33 20.50 13.76
N ARG A 478 -3.53 20.63 14.32
CA ARG A 478 -4.78 20.33 13.59
C ARG A 478 -4.99 21.25 12.38
N GLN A 479 -4.61 22.52 12.48
CA GLN A 479 -4.66 23.46 11.35
C GLN A 479 -3.71 23.04 10.22
N ALA A 480 -2.48 22.64 10.54
CA ALA A 480 -1.54 22.15 9.54
C ALA A 480 -2.06 20.86 8.85
N ILE A 481 -2.67 19.95 9.62
CA ILE A 481 -3.34 18.75 9.06
C ILE A 481 -4.47 19.16 8.12
N ALA A 482 -5.32 20.11 8.53
CA ALA A 482 -6.42 20.59 7.70
C ALA A 482 -5.94 21.21 6.38
N CYS A 483 -4.78 21.89 6.36
CA CYS A 483 -4.21 22.45 5.13
C CYS A 483 -3.86 21.41 4.07
N GLY A 484 -3.50 20.20 4.47
CA GLY A 484 -3.22 19.09 3.53
C GLY A 484 -4.46 18.27 3.19
N PHE A 485 -5.34 18.08 4.17
CA PHE A 485 -6.46 17.14 4.10
C PHE A 485 -7.84 17.78 4.07
N PHE A 486 -7.94 19.07 3.73
CA PHE A 486 -9.23 19.79 3.68
C PHE A 486 -10.25 19.15 2.73
N MET A 487 -9.84 18.34 1.77
CA MET A 487 -10.77 17.61 0.88
C MET A 487 -11.29 16.31 1.51
N GLN A 488 -10.60 15.80 2.52
CA GLN A 488 -10.95 14.59 3.27
C GLN A 488 -11.60 14.99 4.60
N VAL A 489 -12.72 15.70 4.51
CA VAL A 489 -13.50 16.17 5.65
C VAL A 489 -14.91 15.60 5.57
N ALA A 490 -15.44 15.22 6.72
CA ALA A 490 -16.81 14.79 6.88
C ALA A 490 -17.53 15.62 7.97
N HIS A 491 -18.81 15.87 7.73
CA HIS A 491 -19.71 16.60 8.62
C HIS A 491 -20.68 15.62 9.27
N LYS A 492 -20.98 15.84 10.55
CA LYS A 492 -21.93 15.03 11.32
C LYS A 492 -23.32 15.08 10.68
N SER A 493 -23.87 13.93 10.32
CA SER A 493 -25.20 13.85 9.71
C SER A 493 -26.31 14.14 10.69
N ALA A 494 -27.18 15.11 10.36
CA ALA A 494 -28.34 15.47 11.17
C ALA A 494 -29.52 14.47 11.06
N GLY A 495 -29.53 13.58 10.06
CA GLY A 495 -30.61 12.60 9.88
C GLY A 495 -30.31 11.54 8.84
N GLY A 496 -30.46 10.27 9.18
CA GLY A 496 -30.57 9.17 8.22
C GLY A 496 -29.51 8.07 8.24
N GLY A 497 -28.41 8.22 8.97
CA GLY A 497 -27.31 7.24 8.97
C GLY A 497 -27.15 6.40 10.26
N GLY A 498 -28.05 6.52 11.22
CA GLY A 498 -27.87 5.90 12.55
C GLY A 498 -26.99 6.72 13.50
N ARG A 499 -26.90 6.31 14.77
CA ARG A 499 -26.00 6.94 15.74
C ARG A 499 -24.55 6.82 15.27
N GLY A 500 -23.87 7.96 15.05
CA GLY A 500 -22.43 7.98 14.71
C GLY A 500 -22.11 8.17 13.23
N ALA A 501 -23.07 8.50 12.37
CA ALA A 501 -22.85 8.72 10.95
C ALA A 501 -22.37 10.15 10.64
N TYR A 502 -21.44 10.21 9.68
CA TYR A 502 -20.96 11.44 9.04
C TYR A 502 -21.27 11.40 7.54
N THR A 503 -21.23 12.55 6.89
CA THR A 503 -21.33 12.66 5.43
C THR A 503 -20.10 13.40 4.90
N THR A 504 -19.44 12.87 3.90
CA THR A 504 -18.31 13.53 3.24
C THR A 504 -18.76 14.80 2.53
N ILE A 505 -17.94 15.86 2.58
CA ILE A 505 -18.38 17.23 2.21
C ILE A 505 -18.78 17.37 0.74
N LYS A 506 -18.03 16.84 -0.19
CA LYS A 506 -18.30 17.00 -1.65
C LYS A 506 -19.01 15.81 -2.27
N ASP A 507 -18.64 14.61 -1.87
CA ASP A 507 -19.12 13.38 -2.53
C ASP A 507 -20.35 12.80 -1.85
N ASN A 508 -20.83 13.43 -0.77
CA ASN A 508 -22.05 13.08 -0.01
C ASN A 508 -22.12 11.59 0.39
N GLN A 509 -20.97 10.97 0.65
CA GLN A 509 -20.93 9.58 1.10
C GLN A 509 -21.21 9.49 2.60
N ILE A 510 -22.15 8.62 2.96
CA ILE A 510 -22.40 8.31 4.38
C ILE A 510 -21.27 7.41 4.87
N VAL A 511 -20.58 7.83 5.92
CA VAL A 511 -19.42 7.16 6.50
C VAL A 511 -19.55 7.09 8.03
N THR A 512 -18.84 6.13 8.61
CA THR A 512 -18.74 5.96 10.07
C THR A 512 -17.28 5.94 10.48
N PRO A 513 -16.87 6.54 11.60
CA PRO A 513 -15.53 6.33 12.11
C PRO A 513 -15.25 4.85 12.32
N HIS A 514 -14.07 4.41 11.89
CA HIS A 514 -13.67 3.00 12.03
C HIS A 514 -13.56 2.65 13.53
N PRO A 515 -13.93 1.43 13.97
CA PRO A 515 -13.83 1.01 15.37
C PRO A 515 -12.44 1.16 16.00
N SER A 516 -11.42 1.33 15.18
CA SER A 516 -10.06 1.61 15.64
C SER A 516 -9.83 3.07 16.02
N THR A 517 -10.77 3.99 15.85
CA THR A 517 -10.58 5.38 16.31
C THR A 517 -10.52 5.46 17.82
N THR A 518 -9.70 6.40 18.31
CA THR A 518 -9.63 6.74 19.74
C THR A 518 -10.53 7.92 20.11
N LEU A 519 -11.22 8.49 19.13
CA LEU A 519 -12.14 9.60 19.32
C LEU A 519 -13.39 9.10 20.07
N ASP A 520 -13.62 9.60 21.27
CA ASP A 520 -14.68 9.17 22.20
C ASP A 520 -15.99 9.99 22.10
N HIS A 521 -15.95 11.09 21.36
CA HIS A 521 -17.08 11.98 21.11
C HIS A 521 -17.30 12.19 19.61
N MET A 522 -18.32 12.96 19.25
CA MET A 522 -18.70 13.19 17.86
C MET A 522 -18.64 14.68 17.52
N PRO A 523 -17.46 15.18 17.10
CA PRO A 523 -17.33 16.55 16.62
C PRO A 523 -18.23 16.82 15.42
N GLU A 524 -18.57 18.09 15.21
CA GLU A 524 -19.38 18.52 14.06
C GLU A 524 -18.66 18.29 12.73
N PHE A 525 -17.34 18.57 12.67
CA PHE A 525 -16.48 18.36 11.52
C PHE A 525 -15.26 17.54 11.90
N VAL A 526 -14.90 16.58 11.06
CA VAL A 526 -13.72 15.75 11.22
C VAL A 526 -12.94 15.68 9.92
N VAL A 527 -11.61 15.71 10.02
CA VAL A 527 -10.69 15.33 8.95
C VAL A 527 -10.33 13.87 9.12
N TYR A 528 -10.18 13.14 8.02
CA TYR A 528 -9.77 11.74 8.03
C TYR A 528 -8.62 11.48 7.06
N HIS A 529 -7.79 10.51 7.37
CA HIS A 529 -6.65 10.14 6.51
C HIS A 529 -7.04 9.12 5.44
N GLU A 530 -7.85 8.12 5.79
CA GLU A 530 -8.24 7.04 4.89
C GLU A 530 -9.76 6.86 4.83
N PHE A 531 -10.24 6.56 3.64
CA PHE A 531 -11.57 6.02 3.42
C PHE A 531 -11.44 4.50 3.20
N VAL A 532 -12.12 3.71 4.01
CA VAL A 532 -12.06 2.24 3.95
C VAL A 532 -13.41 1.68 3.56
N LEU A 533 -13.48 1.05 2.40
CA LEU A 533 -14.67 0.38 1.90
C LEU A 533 -14.61 -1.10 2.29
N THR A 534 -15.58 -1.51 3.12
CA THR A 534 -15.84 -2.92 3.46
C THR A 534 -17.31 -3.21 3.21
N SER A 535 -17.97 -3.97 4.07
CA SER A 535 -19.44 -4.07 4.09
C SER A 535 -20.13 -2.72 4.37
N ARG A 536 -19.39 -1.76 4.95
CA ARG A 536 -19.80 -0.37 5.21
C ARG A 536 -18.66 0.57 4.85
N ASN A 537 -19.00 1.84 4.67
CA ASN A 537 -18.02 2.91 4.46
C ASN A 537 -17.48 3.38 5.80
N PHE A 538 -16.17 3.23 6.01
CA PHE A 538 -15.49 3.74 7.20
C PHE A 538 -14.51 4.83 6.84
N ILE A 539 -14.32 5.77 7.77
CA ILE A 539 -13.20 6.71 7.78
C ILE A 539 -12.25 6.35 8.92
N ARG A 540 -10.96 6.36 8.63
CA ARG A 540 -9.91 5.96 9.57
C ARG A 540 -8.94 7.11 9.82
N THR A 541 -8.34 7.14 11.00
CA THR A 541 -7.46 8.21 11.49
C THR A 541 -8.18 9.53 11.44
N VAL A 542 -9.09 9.69 12.39
CA VAL A 542 -10.09 10.76 12.42
C VAL A 542 -9.72 11.79 13.48
N THR A 543 -9.74 13.08 13.13
CA THR A 543 -9.39 14.18 14.02
C THR A 543 -10.38 15.34 13.85
N GLU A 544 -10.78 15.97 14.95
CA GLU A 544 -11.65 17.12 14.95
C GLU A 544 -11.01 18.33 14.25
N VAL A 545 -11.77 19.00 13.40
CA VAL A 545 -11.39 20.27 12.76
C VAL A 545 -12.51 21.31 12.90
N ARG A 546 -12.13 22.57 12.79
CA ARG A 546 -13.09 23.68 12.83
C ARG A 546 -13.41 24.15 11.42
N PRO A 547 -14.68 24.40 11.09
CA PRO A 547 -15.08 24.84 9.76
C PRO A 547 -14.51 26.20 9.36
N GLU A 548 -14.18 27.06 10.34
CA GLU A 548 -13.48 28.33 10.07
C GLU A 548 -12.14 28.13 9.37
N TRP A 549 -11.37 27.13 9.80
CA TRP A 549 -10.08 26.80 9.20
C TRP A 549 -10.21 26.35 7.75
N LEU A 550 -11.28 25.60 7.45
CA LEU A 550 -11.54 25.11 6.10
C LEU A 550 -11.81 26.24 5.11
N LEU A 551 -12.56 27.27 5.54
CA LEU A 551 -12.78 28.48 4.77
C LEU A 551 -11.52 29.33 4.60
N GLU A 552 -10.66 29.38 5.61
CA GLU A 552 -9.42 30.14 5.59
C GLU A 552 -8.39 29.51 4.64
N PHE A 553 -8.18 28.18 4.73
CA PHE A 553 -7.12 27.50 4.01
C PHE A 553 -7.51 27.07 2.59
N ALA A 554 -8.81 26.83 2.35
CA ALA A 554 -9.30 26.35 1.06
C ALA A 554 -10.60 27.08 0.64
N PRO A 555 -10.60 28.41 0.50
CA PRO A 555 -11.80 29.19 0.21
C PRO A 555 -12.45 28.84 -1.13
N ALA A 556 -11.68 28.43 -2.13
CA ALA A 556 -12.19 27.99 -3.42
C ALA A 556 -12.93 26.65 -3.31
N TYR A 557 -12.45 25.73 -2.49
CA TYR A 557 -13.08 24.43 -2.26
C TYR A 557 -14.33 24.54 -1.38
N TYR A 558 -14.31 25.40 -0.36
CA TYR A 558 -15.39 25.62 0.61
C TYR A 558 -16.25 26.85 0.27
N ASP A 559 -16.36 27.20 -1.02
CA ASP A 559 -17.25 28.28 -1.47
C ASP A 559 -18.71 27.95 -1.11
N PRO A 560 -19.40 28.76 -0.29
CA PRO A 560 -20.78 28.51 0.10
C PRO A 560 -21.75 28.37 -1.06
N ARG A 561 -21.42 28.94 -2.22
CA ARG A 561 -22.24 28.86 -3.44
C ARG A 561 -22.30 27.45 -4.04
N THR A 562 -21.32 26.62 -3.71
CA THR A 562 -21.21 25.24 -4.22
C THR A 562 -21.92 24.21 -3.34
N PHE A 563 -22.45 24.62 -2.19
CA PHE A 563 -23.14 23.77 -1.24
C PHE A 563 -24.66 23.99 -1.24
N GLU A 564 -25.38 23.00 -0.74
CA GLU A 564 -26.81 23.04 -0.50
C GLU A 564 -27.13 22.77 0.99
N GLY A 565 -28.36 23.03 1.41
CA GLY A 565 -28.87 22.67 2.72
C GLY A 565 -28.12 23.30 3.91
N GLU A 566 -27.75 22.46 4.86
CA GLU A 566 -27.12 22.86 6.12
C GLU A 566 -25.71 23.41 5.94
N LEU A 567 -24.89 22.75 5.11
CA LEU A 567 -23.52 23.18 4.81
C LEU A 567 -23.48 24.60 4.21
N LYS A 568 -24.40 24.90 3.30
CA LYS A 568 -24.52 26.25 2.74
C LYS A 568 -24.78 27.29 3.83
N ARG A 569 -25.68 26.99 4.78
CA ARG A 569 -25.96 27.88 5.90
C ARG A 569 -24.76 28.11 6.79
N ILE A 570 -24.06 27.03 7.16
CA ILE A 570 -22.88 27.08 8.02
C ILE A 570 -21.78 27.93 7.36
N PHE A 571 -21.37 27.62 6.14
CA PHE A 571 -20.27 28.33 5.48
C PHE A 571 -20.63 29.75 5.09
N THR A 572 -21.89 30.05 4.75
CA THR A 572 -22.36 31.43 4.53
C THR A 572 -22.30 32.24 5.81
N ALA A 573 -22.74 31.68 6.94
CA ALA A 573 -22.69 32.38 8.23
C ALA A 573 -21.25 32.68 8.66
N LEU A 574 -20.34 31.75 8.46
CA LEU A 574 -18.92 31.91 8.77
C LEU A 574 -18.24 32.97 7.87
N GLN A 575 -18.52 32.97 6.58
CA GLN A 575 -18.02 33.97 5.65
C GLN A 575 -18.48 35.39 6.01
N ASN A 576 -19.74 35.52 6.43
CA ASN A 576 -20.29 36.81 6.86
C ASN A 576 -19.71 37.30 8.19
N LYS A 577 -19.37 36.38 9.12
CA LYS A 577 -18.65 36.73 10.35
C LYS A 577 -17.22 37.21 10.07
N GLY A 578 -16.53 36.59 9.12
CA GLY A 578 -15.19 37.01 8.68
C GLY A 578 -15.20 38.44 8.12
N LYS A 579 -16.12 38.74 7.22
CA LYS A 579 -16.29 40.09 6.63
C LYS A 579 -16.64 41.19 7.63
N ARG A 580 -17.18 40.89 8.82
CA ARG A 580 -17.46 41.87 9.87
C ARG A 580 -16.27 42.12 10.79
N LYS A 581 -15.22 41.30 10.75
CA LYS A 581 -13.99 41.43 11.56
C LYS A 581 -12.83 42.03 10.79
N SER A 582 -12.88 42.04 9.46
CA SER A 582 -11.97 42.78 8.57
C SER A 582 -12.53 44.20 8.33
#